data_5fcb178f1ebf50e6f0d82a11e5b97bdb
#
_entry.id   5fcb178f1ebf50e6f0d82a11e5b97bdb
#
_cell.length_a   1.000
_cell.length_b   1.000
_cell.length_c   1.000
_cell.angle_alpha   90.00
_cell.angle_beta   90.00
_cell.angle_gamma   90.00
#
_symmetry.space_group_name_H-M   'P 1'
#
loop_
_entity.id
_entity.type
_entity.pdbx_description
1 polymer ?
#
loop_
_entity_poly.entity_id
_entity_poly.type
_entity_poly.pdbx_seq_one_letter_code
_entity_poly.pdbx_strand_id
1 'polypeptide(L)'
;IIISPHPRAKQSTIAAAKVVLEAAVKAGAPEGIIGWIDVPSLELTNLLMQSSDIILATGGPGMVKSAYSSGKPALGVGPGNTPAVIDESADIVLAVNSIIHSKTFDNGMICASEQSVIVSDKIYDRVKEEFMKRGCYLLNPEQTEKVRKTIIINGALNAKIVGQSAHTIAKLAEIDVPENTKILIGEVESVDLSEEFAHEKLSPVLAMYKSTSFEDAVSKAYKLIEDGGLGHTSSLYINTVTEKEKIEKFYNTMKTCRVLINTPSSQGGIGDLYNFKLAPSLTLGCGTWGGNSVSENVGIKHLINIKTVAERRENMLWFRTPEKVYIKRGCLPVALEELKNVMGKKRVFIVTDTFLYENGYTKVVTDKLDEMGIVHETFFDVAPDPTLACAREGAKLIDAFKPDCIIAVGGGSAMDAAKIMWVMYEHPEIDFLDMAMRFMDIRKRVYTFPKMGEKAYFIAVPTSAGTGSEVTPFAVITDETTGQKYPLADYELLPKM
;
A
#
# COMPACT_ATOMS: atom_id res chain seq x y z
N ILE A 1 6.40 -22.34 -21.05
CA ILE A 1 7.38 -21.25 -20.96
C ILE A 1 8.41 -21.45 -22.06
N ILE A 2 8.72 -20.41 -22.83
CA ILE A 2 9.80 -20.46 -23.83
C ILE A 2 10.83 -19.40 -23.47
N ILE A 3 12.08 -19.80 -23.38
CA ILE A 3 13.21 -18.96 -22.97
C ILE A 3 14.02 -18.55 -24.21
N SER A 4 14.21 -17.24 -24.41
CA SER A 4 15.16 -16.68 -25.37
C SER A 4 16.44 -16.27 -24.62
N PRO A 5 17.48 -17.08 -24.64
CA PRO A 5 18.68 -16.81 -23.87
C PRO A 5 19.50 -15.68 -24.49
N HIS A 6 20.19 -14.90 -23.66
CA HIS A 6 21.19 -13.96 -24.15
C HIS A 6 22.32 -14.72 -24.84
N PRO A 7 22.80 -14.30 -26.02
CA PRO A 7 23.82 -15.06 -26.80
C PRO A 7 25.07 -15.43 -26.01
N ARG A 8 25.57 -14.55 -25.12
CA ARG A 8 26.76 -14.78 -24.29
C ARG A 8 26.51 -15.74 -23.12
N ALA A 9 25.26 -15.87 -22.64
CA ALA A 9 24.87 -16.71 -21.53
C ALA A 9 24.05 -17.94 -21.97
N LYS A 10 24.03 -18.26 -23.27
CA LYS A 10 23.20 -19.31 -23.84
C LYS A 10 23.37 -20.66 -23.13
N GLN A 11 24.60 -21.12 -22.99
CA GLN A 11 24.87 -22.44 -22.40
C GLN A 11 24.40 -22.54 -20.95
N SER A 12 24.71 -21.56 -20.13
CA SER A 12 24.32 -21.52 -18.71
C SER A 12 22.83 -21.38 -18.55
N THR A 13 22.15 -20.55 -19.38
CA THR A 13 20.71 -20.40 -19.38
C THR A 13 20.00 -21.70 -19.74
N ILE A 14 20.46 -22.39 -20.79
CA ILE A 14 19.88 -23.67 -21.19
C ILE A 14 20.13 -24.74 -20.13
N ALA A 15 21.32 -24.78 -19.54
CA ALA A 15 21.63 -25.73 -18.46
C ALA A 15 20.71 -25.53 -17.26
N ALA A 16 20.48 -24.28 -16.84
CA ALA A 16 19.56 -23.96 -15.77
C ALA A 16 18.10 -24.34 -16.13
N ALA A 17 17.66 -24.05 -17.35
CA ALA A 17 16.33 -24.44 -17.84
C ALA A 17 16.09 -25.95 -17.78
N LYS A 18 17.10 -26.75 -18.13
CA LYS A 18 17.04 -28.23 -18.05
C LYS A 18 16.87 -28.70 -16.61
N VAL A 19 17.64 -28.16 -15.67
CA VAL A 19 17.53 -28.51 -14.24
C VAL A 19 16.13 -28.19 -13.70
N VAL A 20 15.59 -27.01 -14.05
CA VAL A 20 14.24 -26.61 -13.62
C VAL A 20 13.17 -27.50 -14.25
N LEU A 21 13.29 -27.82 -15.55
CA LEU A 21 12.36 -28.71 -16.26
C LEU A 21 12.36 -30.11 -15.63
N GLU A 22 13.53 -30.68 -15.38
CA GLU A 22 13.67 -31.98 -14.75
C GLU A 22 13.02 -32.03 -13.36
N ALA A 23 13.27 -31.01 -12.54
CA ALA A 23 12.66 -30.90 -11.21
C ALA A 23 11.13 -30.76 -11.30
N ALA A 24 10.62 -29.97 -12.24
CA ALA A 24 9.19 -29.78 -12.46
C ALA A 24 8.49 -31.08 -12.89
N VAL A 25 9.09 -31.82 -13.84
CA VAL A 25 8.55 -33.11 -14.30
C VAL A 25 8.56 -34.15 -13.18
N LYS A 26 9.61 -34.21 -12.36
CA LYS A 26 9.65 -35.06 -11.16
C LYS A 26 8.54 -34.72 -10.15
N ALA A 27 8.14 -33.45 -10.09
CA ALA A 27 7.04 -32.99 -9.25
C ALA A 27 5.66 -33.19 -9.88
N GLY A 28 5.55 -33.81 -11.04
CA GLY A 28 4.30 -34.13 -11.74
C GLY A 28 3.87 -33.12 -12.82
N ALA A 29 4.72 -32.19 -13.21
CA ALA A 29 4.43 -31.31 -14.35
C ALA A 29 4.51 -32.08 -15.69
N PRO A 30 3.75 -31.68 -16.71
CA PRO A 30 3.85 -32.26 -18.04
C PRO A 30 5.23 -32.06 -18.66
N GLU A 31 5.69 -33.05 -19.44
CA GLU A 31 6.87 -32.88 -20.26
C GLU A 31 6.72 -31.71 -21.25
N GLY A 32 7.81 -31.02 -21.51
CA GLY A 32 7.81 -29.92 -22.50
C GLY A 32 7.22 -28.59 -22.02
N ILE A 33 6.92 -28.41 -20.72
CA ILE A 33 6.40 -27.13 -20.18
C ILE A 33 7.44 -25.99 -20.25
N ILE A 34 8.73 -26.32 -20.38
CA ILE A 34 9.81 -25.35 -20.57
C ILE A 34 10.54 -25.71 -21.86
N GLY A 35 10.65 -24.73 -22.74
CA GLY A 35 11.45 -24.80 -23.96
C GLY A 35 12.41 -23.61 -24.04
N TRP A 36 13.32 -23.66 -25.00
CA TRP A 36 14.29 -22.57 -25.22
C TRP A 36 14.70 -22.48 -26.68
N ILE A 37 15.25 -21.33 -27.06
CA ILE A 37 15.84 -21.10 -28.38
C ILE A 37 17.31 -21.51 -28.34
N ASP A 38 17.69 -22.53 -29.11
CA ASP A 38 19.07 -23.04 -29.16
C ASP A 38 20.02 -22.08 -29.90
N VAL A 39 19.53 -21.38 -30.91
CA VAL A 39 20.31 -20.40 -31.67
C VAL A 39 19.61 -19.03 -31.55
N PRO A 40 19.89 -18.25 -30.52
CA PRO A 40 19.25 -16.97 -30.28
C PRO A 40 19.59 -15.98 -31.41
N SER A 41 18.55 -15.34 -31.95
CA SER A 41 18.66 -14.25 -32.92
C SER A 41 17.59 -13.18 -32.62
N LEU A 42 17.77 -11.98 -33.17
CA LEU A 42 16.75 -10.92 -33.04
C LEU A 42 15.44 -11.34 -33.71
N GLU A 43 15.52 -12.02 -34.85
CA GLU A 43 14.35 -12.51 -35.59
C GLU A 43 13.53 -13.50 -34.74
N LEU A 44 14.19 -14.52 -34.18
CA LEU A 44 13.52 -15.51 -33.33
C LEU A 44 12.98 -14.90 -32.04
N THR A 45 13.70 -13.94 -31.46
CA THR A 45 13.21 -13.21 -30.27
C THR A 45 11.96 -12.40 -30.60
N ASN A 46 11.92 -11.70 -31.73
CA ASN A 46 10.76 -10.96 -32.16
C ASN A 46 9.58 -11.89 -32.49
N LEU A 47 9.83 -13.01 -33.16
CA LEU A 47 8.80 -14.03 -33.43
C LEU A 47 8.22 -14.58 -32.12
N LEU A 48 9.08 -14.88 -31.14
CA LEU A 48 8.63 -15.32 -29.84
C LEU A 48 7.76 -14.28 -29.15
N MET A 49 8.17 -13.00 -29.15
CA MET A 49 7.38 -11.92 -28.58
C MET A 49 6.00 -11.81 -29.24
N GLN A 50 5.93 -11.95 -30.57
CA GLN A 50 4.65 -11.89 -31.31
C GLN A 50 3.75 -13.10 -31.07
N SER A 51 4.33 -14.25 -30.76
CA SER A 51 3.60 -15.52 -30.59
C SER A 51 3.22 -15.82 -29.14
N SER A 52 3.78 -15.11 -28.17
CA SER A 52 3.53 -15.35 -26.74
C SER A 52 2.21 -14.77 -26.27
N ASP A 53 1.59 -15.36 -25.25
CA ASP A 53 0.42 -14.82 -24.57
C ASP A 53 0.81 -13.68 -23.60
N ILE A 54 1.97 -13.81 -22.96
CA ILE A 54 2.57 -12.80 -22.08
C ILE A 54 4.09 -12.84 -22.22
N ILE A 55 4.72 -11.68 -22.15
CA ILE A 55 6.16 -11.53 -22.26
C ILE A 55 6.74 -11.09 -20.91
N LEU A 56 7.76 -11.79 -20.43
CA LEU A 56 8.61 -11.35 -19.32
C LEU A 56 9.96 -10.94 -19.90
N ALA A 57 10.27 -9.65 -19.90
CA ALA A 57 11.50 -9.12 -20.49
C ALA A 57 12.34 -8.40 -19.41
N THR A 58 13.50 -8.99 -19.10
CA THR A 58 14.51 -8.37 -18.24
C THR A 58 15.73 -8.08 -19.09
N GLY A 59 16.10 -6.82 -19.25
CA GLY A 59 17.23 -6.47 -20.10
C GLY A 59 17.38 -4.97 -20.32
N GLY A 60 18.26 -4.62 -21.26
CA GLY A 60 18.50 -3.22 -21.62
C GLY A 60 17.26 -2.54 -22.21
N PRO A 61 17.25 -1.18 -22.28
CA PRO A 61 16.09 -0.39 -22.70
C PRO A 61 15.53 -0.79 -24.08
N GLY A 62 16.38 -1.21 -25.00
CA GLY A 62 15.96 -1.67 -26.34
C GLY A 62 15.10 -2.94 -26.29
N MET A 63 15.48 -3.92 -25.47
CA MET A 63 14.72 -5.15 -25.28
C MET A 63 13.35 -4.87 -24.65
N VAL A 64 13.33 -4.06 -23.61
CA VAL A 64 12.08 -3.66 -22.91
C VAL A 64 11.15 -2.91 -23.85
N LYS A 65 11.69 -1.98 -24.66
CA LYS A 65 10.92 -1.27 -25.68
C LYS A 65 10.34 -2.22 -26.72
N SER A 66 11.12 -3.19 -27.19
CA SER A 66 10.63 -4.20 -28.16
C SER A 66 9.51 -5.06 -27.56
N ALA A 67 9.61 -5.48 -26.30
CA ALA A 67 8.58 -6.22 -25.60
C ALA A 67 7.27 -5.44 -25.52
N TYR A 68 7.30 -4.18 -25.08
CA TYR A 68 6.10 -3.33 -25.02
C TYR A 68 5.52 -2.97 -26.40
N SER A 69 6.37 -2.94 -27.45
CA SER A 69 5.95 -2.63 -28.82
C SER A 69 5.46 -3.85 -29.60
N SER A 70 5.50 -5.04 -29.03
CA SER A 70 5.10 -6.29 -29.69
C SER A 70 3.58 -6.44 -29.90
N GLY A 71 2.77 -5.60 -29.22
CA GLY A 71 1.31 -5.73 -29.20
C GLY A 71 0.78 -6.82 -28.29
N LYS A 72 1.64 -7.45 -27.48
CA LYS A 72 1.29 -8.46 -26.47
C LYS A 72 1.41 -7.91 -25.06
N PRO A 73 0.66 -8.45 -24.09
CA PRO A 73 0.90 -8.16 -22.69
C PRO A 73 2.37 -8.41 -22.32
N ALA A 74 3.01 -7.40 -21.71
CA ALA A 74 4.43 -7.49 -21.40
C ALA A 74 4.71 -6.96 -19.99
N LEU A 75 5.62 -7.65 -19.31
CA LEU A 75 6.24 -7.27 -18.05
C LEU A 75 7.72 -7.00 -18.33
N GLY A 76 8.01 -5.76 -18.70
CA GLY A 76 9.36 -5.31 -18.99
C GLY A 76 9.93 -4.56 -17.78
N VAL A 77 11.23 -4.76 -17.50
CA VAL A 77 11.92 -4.07 -16.43
C VAL A 77 13.19 -3.39 -16.95
N GLY A 78 13.33 -2.12 -16.57
CA GLY A 78 14.41 -1.25 -17.05
C GLY A 78 15.73 -1.41 -16.28
N PRO A 79 16.76 -0.62 -16.66
CA PRO A 79 18.05 -0.58 -15.99
C PRO A 79 17.92 0.01 -14.58
N GLY A 80 18.87 -0.32 -13.72
CA GLY A 80 19.00 0.26 -12.39
C GLY A 80 20.23 1.14 -12.28
N ASN A 81 20.13 2.25 -11.57
CA ASN A 81 21.28 3.08 -11.21
C ASN A 81 21.20 3.45 -9.73
N THR A 82 21.29 2.42 -8.89
CA THR A 82 21.03 2.51 -7.46
C THR A 82 22.06 3.37 -6.74
N PRO A 83 21.69 4.52 -6.16
CA PRO A 83 22.52 5.28 -5.23
C PRO A 83 22.34 4.75 -3.82
N ALA A 84 23.44 4.71 -3.04
CA ALA A 84 23.44 4.47 -1.61
C ALA A 84 23.89 5.74 -0.87
N VAL A 85 23.00 6.31 -0.07
CA VAL A 85 23.33 7.44 0.79
C VAL A 85 23.80 6.94 2.15
N ILE A 86 24.94 7.45 2.65
CA ILE A 86 25.45 7.16 3.99
C ILE A 86 25.38 8.46 4.81
N ASP A 87 24.38 8.55 5.67
CA ASP A 87 24.18 9.68 6.59
C ASP A 87 25.24 9.69 7.71
N GLU A 88 25.51 10.84 8.28
CA GLU A 88 26.47 10.99 9.40
C GLU A 88 26.13 10.14 10.62
N SER A 89 24.86 9.81 10.82
CA SER A 89 24.35 8.98 11.92
C SER A 89 24.44 7.47 11.66
N ALA A 90 24.89 7.07 10.46
CA ALA A 90 24.96 5.65 10.07
C ALA A 90 26.01 4.88 10.87
N ASP A 91 25.73 3.59 11.09
CA ASP A 91 26.78 2.63 11.43
C ASP A 91 27.66 2.38 10.20
N ILE A 92 28.86 2.95 10.21
CA ILE A 92 29.79 2.89 9.07
C ILE A 92 30.19 1.45 8.75
N VAL A 93 30.41 0.62 9.79
CA VAL A 93 30.81 -0.79 9.61
C VAL A 93 29.68 -1.56 8.92
N LEU A 94 28.46 -1.40 9.38
CA LEU A 94 27.27 -1.99 8.77
C LEU A 94 27.10 -1.52 7.31
N ALA A 95 27.15 -0.20 7.08
CA ALA A 95 26.95 0.39 5.76
C ALA A 95 27.97 -0.12 4.74
N VAL A 96 29.25 0.01 5.05
CA VAL A 96 30.35 -0.42 4.15
C VAL A 96 30.32 -1.92 3.90
N ASN A 97 30.10 -2.73 4.94
CA ASN A 97 30.02 -4.18 4.79
C ASN A 97 28.83 -4.60 3.92
N SER A 98 27.69 -3.98 4.11
CA SER A 98 26.49 -4.22 3.31
C SER A 98 26.70 -3.86 1.84
N ILE A 99 27.29 -2.70 1.56
CA ILE A 99 27.58 -2.24 0.19
C ILE A 99 28.59 -3.18 -0.49
N ILE A 100 29.65 -3.57 0.21
CA ILE A 100 30.63 -4.54 -0.35
C ILE A 100 29.96 -5.87 -0.65
N HIS A 101 29.18 -6.40 0.29
CA HIS A 101 28.46 -7.66 0.11
C HIS A 101 27.51 -7.60 -1.09
N SER A 102 26.75 -6.51 -1.21
CA SER A 102 25.84 -6.26 -2.31
C SER A 102 26.57 -6.10 -3.66
N LYS A 103 27.62 -5.28 -3.71
CA LYS A 103 28.35 -4.95 -4.94
C LYS A 103 29.22 -6.09 -5.47
N THR A 104 29.64 -7.01 -4.61
CA THR A 104 30.40 -8.21 -4.99
C THR A 104 29.51 -9.41 -5.29
N PHE A 105 28.25 -9.36 -4.87
CA PHE A 105 27.30 -10.39 -5.25
C PHE A 105 27.13 -10.40 -6.76
N ASP A 106 27.32 -11.57 -7.35
CA ASP A 106 27.31 -11.77 -8.82
C ASP A 106 28.17 -10.75 -9.59
N ASN A 107 29.31 -10.36 -9.02
CA ASN A 107 30.20 -9.32 -9.55
C ASN A 107 29.45 -8.01 -9.94
N GLY A 108 28.47 -7.63 -9.17
CA GLY A 108 27.71 -6.39 -9.37
C GLY A 108 26.75 -6.39 -10.56
N MET A 109 26.39 -7.55 -11.09
CA MET A 109 25.48 -7.69 -12.21
C MET A 109 24.00 -7.47 -11.85
N ILE A 110 23.63 -7.63 -10.59
CA ILE A 110 22.26 -7.37 -10.17
C ILE A 110 21.91 -5.88 -10.38
N CYS A 111 20.83 -5.61 -11.09
CA CYS A 111 20.40 -4.25 -11.42
C CYS A 111 20.08 -3.37 -10.19
N ALA A 112 19.77 -3.99 -9.04
CA ALA A 112 19.63 -3.30 -7.76
C ALA A 112 20.96 -3.06 -7.02
N SER A 113 22.09 -3.51 -7.55
CA SER A 113 23.41 -3.29 -6.96
C SER A 113 23.76 -1.81 -6.93
N GLU A 114 24.40 -1.35 -5.87
CA GLU A 114 24.83 0.01 -5.71
C GLU A 114 25.77 0.42 -6.84
N GLN A 115 25.44 1.50 -7.54
CA GLN A 115 26.26 2.09 -8.59
C GLN A 115 27.09 3.27 -8.06
N SER A 116 26.56 3.91 -7.03
CA SER A 116 27.13 5.11 -6.43
C SER A 116 26.94 5.08 -4.92
N VAL A 117 27.91 5.61 -4.19
CA VAL A 117 27.82 5.88 -2.76
C VAL A 117 28.00 7.37 -2.52
N ILE A 118 27.07 7.98 -1.79
CA ILE A 118 27.05 9.41 -1.46
C ILE A 118 27.20 9.53 0.05
N VAL A 119 28.32 10.09 0.49
CA VAL A 119 28.73 10.06 1.89
C VAL A 119 28.74 11.46 2.48
N SER A 120 28.17 11.65 3.67
CA SER A 120 28.31 12.88 4.44
C SER A 120 29.79 13.24 4.65
N ASP A 121 30.14 14.50 4.41
CA ASP A 121 31.51 15.03 4.56
C ASP A 121 32.09 14.79 5.96
N LYS A 122 31.23 14.77 6.98
CA LYS A 122 31.60 14.54 8.39
C LYS A 122 32.19 13.16 8.67
N ILE A 123 31.84 12.18 7.86
CA ILE A 123 32.28 10.79 8.03
C ILE A 123 33.02 10.23 6.81
N TYR A 124 33.24 11.06 5.79
CA TYR A 124 33.75 10.66 4.48
C TYR A 124 35.07 9.87 4.56
N ASP A 125 36.04 10.41 5.24
CA ASP A 125 37.36 9.76 5.36
C ASP A 125 37.29 8.43 6.12
N ARG A 126 36.47 8.37 7.17
CA ARG A 126 36.24 7.13 7.93
C ARG A 126 35.58 6.04 7.07
N VAL A 127 34.64 6.41 6.19
CA VAL A 127 34.00 5.49 5.25
C VAL A 127 35.02 4.99 4.21
N LYS A 128 35.88 5.89 3.70
CA LYS A 128 36.98 5.50 2.78
C LYS A 128 37.94 4.49 3.42
N GLU A 129 38.38 4.78 4.63
CA GLU A 129 39.27 3.89 5.39
C GLU A 129 38.63 2.50 5.61
N GLU A 130 37.34 2.47 5.93
CA GLU A 130 36.63 1.21 6.15
C GLU A 130 36.47 0.41 4.86
N PHE A 131 36.23 1.05 3.69
CA PHE A 131 36.25 0.38 2.39
C PHE A 131 37.63 -0.22 2.08
N MET A 132 38.69 0.56 2.25
CA MET A 132 40.09 0.08 1.99
C MET A 132 40.44 -1.08 2.92
N LYS A 133 40.16 -0.98 4.20
CA LYS A 133 40.37 -2.03 5.20
C LYS A 133 39.73 -3.35 4.84
N ARG A 134 38.59 -3.31 4.10
CA ARG A 134 37.86 -4.51 3.68
C ARG A 134 38.19 -4.99 2.28
N GLY A 135 39.28 -4.50 1.67
CA GLY A 135 39.81 -4.98 0.40
C GLY A 135 39.25 -4.28 -0.84
N CYS A 136 38.63 -3.09 -0.69
CA CYS A 136 38.33 -2.23 -1.82
C CYS A 136 39.55 -1.38 -2.20
N TYR A 137 39.69 -1.04 -3.45
CA TYR A 137 40.79 -0.26 -3.98
C TYR A 137 40.28 1.16 -4.37
N LEU A 138 40.86 2.15 -3.74
CA LEU A 138 40.57 3.54 -4.06
C LEU A 138 41.48 3.99 -5.19
N LEU A 139 40.89 4.40 -6.30
CA LEU A 139 41.60 4.85 -7.49
C LEU A 139 42.20 6.26 -7.24
N ASN A 140 43.44 6.46 -7.64
CA ASN A 140 43.99 7.81 -7.71
C ASN A 140 43.46 8.55 -8.98
N PRO A 141 43.67 9.85 -9.14
CA PRO A 141 43.12 10.61 -10.28
C PRO A 141 43.48 10.05 -11.66
N GLU A 142 44.72 9.59 -11.85
CA GLU A 142 45.18 8.98 -13.12
C GLU A 142 44.44 7.66 -13.37
N GLN A 143 44.38 6.82 -12.37
CA GLN A 143 43.67 5.53 -12.42
C GLN A 143 42.16 5.70 -12.63
N THR A 144 41.57 6.70 -12.00
CA THR A 144 40.14 7.06 -12.19
C THR A 144 39.89 7.39 -13.65
N GLU A 145 40.76 8.17 -14.30
CA GLU A 145 40.64 8.50 -15.72
C GLU A 145 40.76 7.28 -16.64
N LYS A 146 41.65 6.33 -16.33
CA LYS A 146 41.79 5.09 -17.09
C LYS A 146 40.54 4.19 -16.93
N VAL A 147 40.02 4.07 -15.72
CA VAL A 147 38.79 3.31 -15.48
C VAL A 147 37.59 3.98 -16.13
N ARG A 148 37.49 5.32 -16.08
CA ARG A 148 36.44 6.09 -16.75
C ARG A 148 36.35 5.72 -18.24
N LYS A 149 37.44 5.75 -18.94
CA LYS A 149 37.52 5.36 -20.36
C LYS A 149 37.21 3.88 -20.63
N THR A 150 37.27 3.06 -19.60
CA THR A 150 36.97 1.61 -19.69
C THR A 150 35.49 1.31 -19.45
N ILE A 151 34.74 2.16 -18.67
CA ILE A 151 33.33 1.93 -18.34
C ILE A 151 32.44 2.10 -19.56
N ILE A 152 32.56 3.26 -20.25
CA ILE A 152 31.75 3.60 -21.42
C ILE A 152 32.62 3.62 -22.67
N ILE A 153 32.20 2.91 -23.71
CA ILE A 153 32.85 2.89 -25.02
C ILE A 153 31.81 3.24 -26.09
N ASN A 154 32.09 4.25 -26.89
CA ASN A 154 31.19 4.72 -27.95
C ASN A 154 29.76 5.05 -27.43
N GLY A 155 29.65 5.64 -26.25
CA GLY A 155 28.39 6.03 -25.64
C GLY A 155 27.56 4.87 -25.04
N ALA A 156 28.11 3.68 -24.95
CA ALA A 156 27.43 2.52 -24.36
C ALA A 156 28.32 1.83 -23.31
N LEU A 157 27.67 1.15 -22.37
CA LEU A 157 28.36 0.33 -21.36
C LEU A 157 29.28 -0.68 -22.04
N ASN A 158 30.54 -0.71 -21.63
CA ASN A 158 31.51 -1.69 -22.12
C ASN A 158 31.14 -3.12 -21.72
N ALA A 159 30.64 -3.87 -22.67
CA ALA A 159 30.23 -5.24 -22.43
C ALA A 159 31.35 -6.19 -21.91
N LYS A 160 32.64 -5.78 -22.00
CA LYS A 160 33.77 -6.59 -21.49
C LYS A 160 33.93 -6.48 -19.97
N ILE A 161 33.36 -5.47 -19.30
CA ILE A 161 33.46 -5.34 -17.84
C ILE A 161 32.27 -5.97 -17.11
N VAL A 162 31.15 -6.21 -17.80
CA VAL A 162 29.94 -6.75 -17.20
C VAL A 162 30.17 -8.09 -16.54
N GLY A 163 29.93 -8.19 -15.25
CA GLY A 163 30.09 -9.40 -14.44
C GLY A 163 31.55 -9.85 -14.22
N GLN A 164 32.54 -9.02 -14.58
CA GLN A 164 33.94 -9.32 -14.37
C GLN A 164 34.40 -8.93 -12.97
N SER A 165 35.48 -9.57 -12.49
CA SER A 165 36.08 -9.19 -11.21
C SER A 165 36.72 -7.79 -11.29
N ALA A 166 36.85 -7.12 -10.15
CA ALA A 166 37.54 -5.82 -10.06
C ALA A 166 38.99 -5.89 -10.63
N HIS A 167 39.70 -6.98 -10.36
CA HIS A 167 41.04 -7.20 -10.90
C HIS A 167 41.06 -7.33 -12.43
N THR A 168 40.11 -8.05 -13.03
CA THR A 168 39.99 -8.14 -14.50
C THR A 168 39.70 -6.77 -15.13
N ILE A 169 38.83 -5.96 -14.50
CA ILE A 169 38.52 -4.61 -14.97
C ILE A 169 39.75 -3.70 -14.86
N ALA A 170 40.49 -3.81 -13.74
CA ALA A 170 41.75 -3.07 -13.57
C ALA A 170 42.75 -3.38 -14.68
N LYS A 171 42.90 -4.65 -15.04
CA LYS A 171 43.76 -5.06 -16.17
C LYS A 171 43.30 -4.47 -17.50
N LEU A 172 41.99 -4.45 -17.74
CA LEU A 172 41.42 -3.80 -18.95
C LEU A 172 41.66 -2.29 -18.98
N ALA A 173 41.74 -1.66 -17.83
CA ALA A 173 42.03 -0.23 -17.67
C ALA A 173 43.56 0.05 -17.60
N GLU A 174 44.41 -0.96 -17.75
CA GLU A 174 45.89 -0.84 -17.65
C GLU A 174 46.34 -0.23 -16.31
N ILE A 175 45.71 -0.69 -15.21
CA ILE A 175 46.12 -0.36 -13.84
C ILE A 175 46.44 -1.62 -13.05
N ASP A 176 47.42 -1.53 -12.18
CA ASP A 176 47.81 -2.64 -11.28
C ASP A 176 47.09 -2.48 -9.93
N VAL A 177 46.44 -3.57 -9.52
CA VAL A 177 45.73 -3.65 -8.23
C VAL A 177 45.92 -5.06 -7.65
N PRO A 178 45.87 -5.26 -6.33
CA PRO A 178 45.90 -6.57 -5.71
C PRO A 178 44.86 -7.53 -6.33
N GLU A 179 45.24 -8.79 -6.52
CA GLU A 179 44.39 -9.81 -7.14
C GLU A 179 43.07 -10.03 -6.37
N ASN A 180 43.11 -9.89 -5.06
CA ASN A 180 41.93 -10.00 -4.17
C ASN A 180 41.13 -8.73 -4.02
N THR A 181 41.36 -7.72 -4.85
CA THR A 181 40.57 -6.47 -4.85
C THR A 181 39.12 -6.77 -5.10
N LYS A 182 38.25 -6.29 -4.19
CA LYS A 182 36.81 -6.55 -4.26
C LYS A 182 36.05 -5.54 -5.13
N ILE A 183 36.38 -4.27 -4.99
CA ILE A 183 35.70 -3.17 -5.69
C ILE A 183 36.71 -2.09 -6.07
N LEU A 184 36.61 -1.54 -7.27
CA LEU A 184 37.34 -0.33 -7.67
C LEU A 184 36.45 0.89 -7.35
N ILE A 185 36.96 1.82 -6.55
CA ILE A 185 36.20 3.02 -6.14
C ILE A 185 36.85 4.25 -6.76
N GLY A 186 36.07 4.98 -7.57
CA GLY A 186 36.46 6.29 -8.11
C GLY A 186 35.79 7.42 -7.32
N GLU A 187 36.59 8.35 -6.81
CA GLU A 187 36.08 9.61 -6.26
C GLU A 187 35.73 10.56 -7.41
N VAL A 188 34.48 10.96 -7.50
CA VAL A 188 33.98 11.82 -8.58
C VAL A 188 33.03 12.89 -8.01
N GLU A 189 32.87 14.00 -8.73
CA GLU A 189 32.05 15.13 -8.28
C GLU A 189 30.72 15.24 -9.03
N SER A 190 30.76 15.06 -10.36
CA SER A 190 29.56 15.19 -11.17
C SER A 190 28.66 13.96 -11.08
N VAL A 191 27.37 14.20 -10.91
CA VAL A 191 26.31 13.19 -10.94
C VAL A 191 25.59 13.14 -12.30
N ASP A 192 25.98 13.96 -13.25
CA ASP A 192 25.41 13.96 -14.60
C ASP A 192 25.94 12.77 -15.42
N LEU A 193 25.15 12.28 -16.38
CA LEU A 193 25.57 11.19 -17.27
C LEU A 193 26.72 11.55 -18.25
N SER A 194 27.23 12.78 -18.21
CA SER A 194 28.51 13.13 -18.84
C SER A 194 29.73 12.57 -18.08
N GLU A 195 29.53 12.15 -16.82
CA GLU A 195 30.49 11.43 -16.00
C GLU A 195 30.24 9.92 -16.12
N GLU A 196 31.14 9.15 -16.63
CA GLU A 196 30.99 7.72 -16.87
C GLU A 196 30.76 6.92 -15.59
N PHE A 197 31.31 7.37 -14.45
CA PHE A 197 31.04 6.75 -13.16
C PHE A 197 29.60 6.95 -12.67
N ALA A 198 28.86 7.92 -13.22
CA ALA A 198 27.45 8.13 -12.88
C ALA A 198 26.51 7.12 -13.54
N HIS A 199 26.96 6.35 -14.52
CA HIS A 199 26.16 5.35 -15.21
C HIS A 199 26.00 4.04 -14.42
N GLU A 200 25.04 3.21 -14.82
CA GLU A 200 24.99 1.81 -14.46
C GLU A 200 26.21 1.06 -15.03
N LYS A 201 26.90 0.29 -14.19
CA LYS A 201 28.18 -0.35 -14.57
C LYS A 201 28.12 -1.86 -14.62
N LEU A 202 27.12 -2.49 -13.98
CA LEU A 202 26.92 -3.93 -13.90
C LEU A 202 28.22 -4.71 -13.59
N SER A 203 29.02 -4.16 -12.69
CA SER A 203 30.38 -4.62 -12.38
C SER A 203 30.82 -4.09 -11.01
N PRO A 204 31.87 -4.64 -10.37
CA PRO A 204 32.37 -4.13 -9.09
C PRO A 204 33.20 -2.84 -9.23
N VAL A 205 32.60 -1.84 -9.89
CA VAL A 205 33.09 -0.47 -9.96
C VAL A 205 32.06 0.44 -9.30
N LEU A 206 32.49 1.30 -8.38
CA LEU A 206 31.64 2.15 -7.55
C LEU A 206 32.10 3.62 -7.67
N ALA A 207 31.13 4.51 -7.91
CA ALA A 207 31.36 5.93 -7.77
C ALA A 207 31.26 6.35 -6.29
N MET A 208 32.11 7.25 -5.84
CA MET A 208 32.04 7.78 -4.48
C MET A 208 31.95 9.30 -4.51
N TYR A 209 30.86 9.84 -3.96
CA TYR A 209 30.55 11.26 -3.88
C TYR A 209 30.58 11.74 -2.45
N LYS A 210 31.03 13.00 -2.26
CA LYS A 210 30.93 13.70 -0.99
C LYS A 210 29.67 14.55 -0.96
N SER A 211 28.97 14.62 0.17
CA SER A 211 27.83 15.51 0.38
C SER A 211 28.06 16.42 1.58
N THR A 212 27.65 17.68 1.46
CA THR A 212 27.79 18.71 2.48
C THR A 212 26.64 18.75 3.48
N SER A 213 25.53 18.13 3.12
CA SER A 213 24.32 17.98 3.95
C SER A 213 23.51 16.77 3.54
N PHE A 214 22.50 16.39 4.31
CA PHE A 214 21.55 15.35 3.93
C PHE A 214 20.76 15.73 2.69
N GLU A 215 20.36 16.99 2.57
CA GLU A 215 19.67 17.53 1.39
C GLU A 215 20.51 17.42 0.12
N ASP A 216 21.79 17.76 0.20
CA ASP A 216 22.74 17.60 -0.91
C ASP A 216 22.87 16.13 -1.30
N ALA A 217 22.98 15.23 -0.33
CA ALA A 217 23.04 13.79 -0.57
C ALA A 217 21.79 13.28 -1.30
N VAL A 218 20.60 13.66 -0.83
CA VAL A 218 19.32 13.29 -1.44
C VAL A 218 19.20 13.87 -2.85
N SER A 219 19.62 15.11 -3.06
CA SER A 219 19.60 15.76 -4.39
C SER A 219 20.51 15.02 -5.39
N LYS A 220 21.73 14.66 -4.97
CA LYS A 220 22.65 13.86 -5.80
C LYS A 220 22.08 12.49 -6.12
N ALA A 221 21.52 11.79 -5.11
CA ALA A 221 20.89 10.50 -5.28
C ALA A 221 19.70 10.57 -6.24
N TYR A 222 18.86 11.59 -6.08
CA TYR A 222 17.71 11.81 -6.97
C TYR A 222 18.16 12.03 -8.42
N LYS A 223 19.17 12.86 -8.66
CA LYS A 223 19.69 13.14 -10.00
C LYS A 223 20.22 11.88 -10.70
N LEU A 224 20.98 11.06 -9.98
CA LEU A 224 21.47 9.77 -10.50
C LEU A 224 20.34 8.82 -10.91
N ILE A 225 19.22 8.81 -10.15
CA ILE A 225 18.05 8.02 -10.48
C ILE A 225 17.30 8.61 -11.66
N GLU A 226 17.06 9.91 -11.65
CA GLU A 226 16.32 10.62 -12.73
C GLU A 226 16.97 10.39 -14.09
N ASP A 227 18.28 10.40 -14.16
CA ASP A 227 19.03 10.26 -15.40
C ASP A 227 19.23 8.81 -15.85
N GLY A 228 19.26 7.83 -14.92
CA GLY A 228 19.69 6.48 -15.30
C GLY A 228 18.97 5.31 -14.64
N GLY A 229 18.06 5.52 -13.67
CA GLY A 229 17.46 4.43 -12.91
C GLY A 229 16.07 4.67 -12.38
N LEU A 230 15.29 5.48 -13.10
CA LEU A 230 13.99 5.93 -12.66
C LEU A 230 13.04 4.75 -12.36
N GLY A 231 12.46 4.76 -11.18
CA GLY A 231 11.56 3.71 -10.69
C GLY A 231 12.24 2.48 -10.10
N HIS A 232 13.57 2.32 -10.20
CA HIS A 232 14.21 1.07 -9.81
C HIS A 232 14.41 0.94 -8.28
N THR A 233 15.55 1.32 -7.75
CA THR A 233 15.94 1.09 -6.35
C THR A 233 16.78 2.24 -5.81
N SER A 234 16.63 2.56 -4.54
CA SER A 234 17.50 3.47 -3.79
C SER A 234 17.78 2.93 -2.40
N SER A 235 18.93 3.28 -1.82
CA SER A 235 19.39 2.80 -0.52
C SER A 235 19.82 3.94 0.39
N LEU A 236 19.54 3.80 1.68
CA LEU A 236 19.91 4.76 2.73
C LEU A 236 20.44 4.03 3.96
N TYR A 237 21.62 4.40 4.41
CA TYR A 237 22.23 3.96 5.68
C TYR A 237 22.16 5.10 6.66
N ILE A 238 21.47 4.88 7.81
CA ILE A 238 21.10 5.92 8.76
C ILE A 238 20.69 5.32 10.10
N ASN A 239 20.73 6.11 11.17
CA ASN A 239 20.14 5.69 12.44
C ASN A 239 18.61 5.76 12.39
N THR A 240 17.95 4.62 12.37
CA THR A 240 16.48 4.52 12.23
C THR A 240 15.70 4.94 13.47
N VAL A 241 16.37 5.12 14.61
CA VAL A 241 15.72 5.53 15.86
C VAL A 241 15.65 7.05 15.96
N THR A 242 16.77 7.74 15.65
CA THR A 242 16.91 9.18 15.81
C THR A 242 16.51 10.00 14.59
N GLU A 243 16.65 9.47 13.38
CA GLU A 243 16.57 10.20 12.11
C GLU A 243 15.30 9.92 11.31
N LYS A 244 14.15 9.77 11.98
CA LYS A 244 12.88 9.42 11.32
C LYS A 244 12.46 10.42 10.24
N GLU A 245 12.64 11.71 10.48
CA GLU A 245 12.29 12.78 9.53
C GLU A 245 13.14 12.71 8.26
N LYS A 246 14.44 12.40 8.39
CA LYS A 246 15.32 12.21 7.23
C LYS A 246 14.90 10.98 6.41
N ILE A 247 14.52 9.89 7.07
CA ILE A 247 14.03 8.69 6.39
C ILE A 247 12.75 9.00 5.61
N GLU A 248 11.81 9.70 6.24
CA GLU A 248 10.56 10.11 5.61
C GLU A 248 10.82 11.04 4.41
N LYS A 249 11.68 12.02 4.56
CA LYS A 249 12.10 12.90 3.47
C LYS A 249 12.74 12.11 2.31
N PHE A 250 13.60 11.12 2.61
CA PHE A 250 14.24 10.30 1.60
C PHE A 250 13.22 9.51 0.78
N TYR A 251 12.36 8.70 1.41
CA TYR A 251 11.42 7.87 0.65
C TYR A 251 10.35 8.69 -0.08
N ASN A 252 9.97 9.87 0.43
CA ASN A 252 9.04 10.77 -0.26
C ASN A 252 9.68 11.48 -1.46
N THR A 253 11.00 11.65 -1.46
CA THR A 253 11.72 12.32 -2.56
C THR A 253 12.10 11.34 -3.67
N MET A 254 12.53 10.13 -3.32
CA MET A 254 13.10 9.18 -4.29
C MET A 254 12.02 8.56 -5.16
N LYS A 255 12.09 8.77 -6.48
CA LYS A 255 11.20 8.13 -7.46
C LYS A 255 11.67 6.70 -7.77
N THR A 256 11.65 5.83 -6.76
CA THR A 256 11.98 4.41 -6.86
C THR A 256 10.92 3.54 -6.21
N CYS A 257 10.64 2.39 -6.80
CA CYS A 257 9.67 1.43 -6.26
C CYS A 257 10.21 0.65 -5.05
N ARG A 258 11.52 0.64 -4.87
CA ARG A 258 12.21 0.02 -3.74
C ARG A 258 13.11 1.02 -3.06
N VAL A 259 12.82 1.28 -1.77
CA VAL A 259 13.67 2.08 -0.89
C VAL A 259 14.17 1.16 0.22
N LEU A 260 15.48 0.96 0.29
CA LEU A 260 16.11 0.03 1.23
C LEU A 260 16.82 0.81 2.33
N ILE A 261 16.52 0.50 3.57
CA ILE A 261 17.13 1.14 4.74
C ILE A 261 18.04 0.15 5.43
N ASN A 262 19.32 0.51 5.61
CA ASN A 262 20.35 -0.31 6.28
C ASN A 262 20.44 -1.75 5.74
N THR A 263 20.25 -1.92 4.46
CA THR A 263 20.12 -3.24 3.82
C THR A 263 20.99 -3.30 2.57
N PRO A 264 21.75 -4.39 2.34
CA PRO A 264 22.47 -4.62 1.09
C PRO A 264 21.52 -4.54 -0.10
N SER A 265 21.81 -3.69 -1.08
CA SER A 265 20.83 -3.32 -2.08
C SER A 265 20.51 -4.46 -3.06
N SER A 266 21.49 -5.25 -3.47
CA SER A 266 21.27 -6.42 -4.34
C SER A 266 20.33 -7.43 -3.69
N GLN A 267 20.72 -7.98 -2.53
CA GLN A 267 19.96 -9.02 -1.84
C GLN A 267 18.63 -8.49 -1.30
N GLY A 268 18.62 -7.27 -0.75
CA GLY A 268 17.39 -6.65 -0.28
C GLY A 268 16.40 -6.35 -1.41
N GLY A 269 16.89 -5.91 -2.56
CA GLY A 269 16.07 -5.58 -3.73
C GLY A 269 15.47 -6.80 -4.40
N ILE A 270 16.24 -7.88 -4.57
CA ILE A 270 15.71 -9.13 -5.11
C ILE A 270 14.76 -9.86 -4.17
N GLY A 271 14.68 -9.41 -2.91
CA GLY A 271 13.79 -9.96 -1.90
C GLY A 271 14.39 -11.13 -1.13
N ASP A 272 13.71 -11.53 -0.06
CA ASP A 272 13.97 -12.72 0.71
C ASP A 272 14.93 -12.60 1.91
N LEU A 273 16.22 -12.30 1.70
CA LEU A 273 17.23 -12.50 2.74
C LEU A 273 17.17 -11.51 3.91
N TYR A 274 16.81 -10.25 3.65
CA TYR A 274 16.91 -9.17 4.64
C TYR A 274 15.57 -8.53 5.01
N ASN A 275 14.53 -8.85 4.27
CA ASN A 275 13.18 -8.33 4.53
C ASN A 275 12.11 -9.26 3.97
N PHE A 276 10.91 -9.25 4.56
CA PHE A 276 9.76 -10.04 4.10
C PHE A 276 8.71 -9.21 3.33
N LYS A 277 9.05 -7.97 2.95
CA LYS A 277 8.16 -7.09 2.20
C LYS A 277 8.26 -7.26 0.70
N LEU A 278 9.43 -7.63 0.21
CA LEU A 278 9.70 -7.86 -1.21
C LEU A 278 9.69 -9.36 -1.51
N ALA A 279 8.84 -9.78 -2.43
CA ALA A 279 8.82 -11.16 -2.89
C ALA A 279 10.12 -11.49 -3.64
N PRO A 280 10.67 -12.72 -3.50
CA PRO A 280 11.86 -13.13 -4.22
C PRO A 280 11.68 -13.04 -5.74
N SER A 281 12.53 -12.28 -6.42
CA SER A 281 12.51 -12.12 -7.88
C SER A 281 13.79 -11.51 -8.40
N LEU A 282 14.18 -11.90 -9.61
CA LEU A 282 15.22 -11.22 -10.40
C LEU A 282 14.62 -10.24 -11.43
N THR A 283 13.32 -10.10 -11.47
CA THR A 283 12.60 -9.14 -12.34
C THR A 283 11.98 -8.07 -11.48
N LEU A 284 12.62 -6.91 -11.43
CA LEU A 284 12.35 -5.83 -10.51
C LEU A 284 11.60 -4.69 -11.21
N GLY A 285 10.27 -4.71 -11.15
CA GLY A 285 9.43 -3.70 -11.81
C GLY A 285 9.72 -2.27 -11.32
N CYS A 286 9.78 -1.34 -12.27
CA CYS A 286 10.10 0.07 -11.99
C CYS A 286 8.87 0.99 -12.05
N GLY A 287 7.68 0.42 -12.19
CA GLY A 287 6.43 1.16 -12.24
C GLY A 287 6.36 2.17 -13.38
N THR A 288 5.41 3.07 -13.30
CA THR A 288 5.21 4.12 -14.31
C THR A 288 6.40 5.09 -14.41
N TRP A 289 7.14 5.30 -13.33
CA TRP A 289 8.36 6.11 -13.37
C TRP A 289 9.41 5.52 -14.30
N GLY A 290 9.58 4.21 -14.31
CA GLY A 290 10.49 3.51 -15.22
C GLY A 290 9.86 3.07 -16.55
N GLY A 291 8.62 3.53 -16.85
CA GLY A 291 7.88 3.11 -18.05
C GLY A 291 7.49 1.62 -18.04
N ASN A 292 7.31 1.04 -16.85
CA ASN A 292 6.96 -0.37 -16.70
C ASN A 292 5.49 -0.57 -16.32
N SER A 293 4.92 -1.70 -16.70
CA SER A 293 3.55 -2.10 -16.33
C SER A 293 3.42 -2.65 -14.91
N VAL A 294 4.53 -2.84 -14.20
CA VAL A 294 4.58 -3.38 -12.85
C VAL A 294 5.57 -2.62 -11.98
N SER A 295 5.22 -2.35 -10.73
CA SER A 295 6.04 -1.61 -9.75
C SER A 295 6.63 -2.49 -8.65
N GLU A 296 6.30 -3.78 -8.63
CA GLU A 296 6.76 -4.73 -7.62
C GLU A 296 7.69 -5.80 -8.22
N ASN A 297 8.23 -6.64 -7.35
CA ASN A 297 8.99 -7.81 -7.76
C ASN A 297 8.07 -8.79 -8.47
N VAL A 298 8.40 -9.15 -9.71
CA VAL A 298 7.53 -9.99 -10.54
C VAL A 298 7.58 -11.43 -10.03
N GLY A 299 6.42 -11.97 -9.72
CA GLY A 299 6.23 -13.34 -9.28
C GLY A 299 5.16 -14.06 -10.10
N ILE A 300 4.83 -15.28 -9.71
CA ILE A 300 3.90 -16.15 -10.44
C ILE A 300 2.51 -15.49 -10.67
N LYS A 301 2.02 -14.70 -9.72
CA LYS A 301 0.74 -14.00 -9.82
C LYS A 301 0.62 -13.08 -11.03
N HIS A 302 1.75 -12.63 -11.58
CA HIS A 302 1.80 -11.75 -12.76
C HIS A 302 1.75 -12.52 -14.08
N LEU A 303 2.00 -13.82 -14.04
CA LEU A 303 2.12 -14.69 -15.22
C LEU A 303 0.91 -15.63 -15.38
N ILE A 304 -0.04 -15.58 -14.45
CA ILE A 304 -1.24 -16.43 -14.49
C ILE A 304 -2.49 -15.57 -14.61
N ASN A 305 -3.52 -16.13 -15.24
CA ASN A 305 -4.85 -15.54 -15.24
C ASN A 305 -5.61 -15.96 -13.98
N ILE A 306 -5.95 -14.98 -13.14
CA ILE A 306 -6.76 -15.22 -11.95
C ILE A 306 -8.24 -15.15 -12.36
N LYS A 307 -8.94 -16.28 -12.23
CA LYS A 307 -10.37 -16.34 -12.50
C LYS A 307 -11.14 -16.16 -11.19
N THR A 308 -11.95 -15.14 -11.12
CA THR A 308 -12.84 -14.91 -9.99
C THR A 308 -14.20 -15.54 -10.27
N VAL A 309 -14.62 -16.45 -9.40
CA VAL A 309 -15.99 -16.99 -9.41
C VAL A 309 -16.76 -16.26 -8.32
N ALA A 310 -17.76 -15.51 -8.72
CA ALA A 310 -18.65 -14.79 -7.82
C ALA A 310 -20.05 -15.38 -7.92
N GLU A 311 -20.50 -16.00 -6.85
CA GLU A 311 -21.85 -16.47 -6.70
C GLU A 311 -22.68 -15.42 -5.96
N ARG A 312 -23.90 -15.19 -6.44
CA ARG A 312 -24.86 -14.37 -5.71
C ARG A 312 -25.16 -15.06 -4.38
N ARG A 313 -24.78 -14.46 -3.27
CA ARG A 313 -25.27 -14.90 -1.97
C ARG A 313 -26.74 -14.52 -1.86
N GLU A 314 -27.60 -15.49 -1.95
CA GLU A 314 -28.99 -15.34 -1.53
C GLU A 314 -29.06 -15.40 0.01
N ASN A 315 -28.36 -14.45 0.64
CA ASN A 315 -28.36 -14.31 2.11
C ASN A 315 -29.69 -13.81 2.65
N MET A 316 -30.68 -13.65 1.77
CA MET A 316 -32.02 -13.17 2.08
C MET A 316 -32.93 -14.23 2.67
N LEU A 317 -32.40 -15.40 3.03
CA LEU A 317 -33.16 -16.45 3.72
C LEU A 317 -33.22 -16.25 5.23
N TRP A 318 -32.51 -15.27 5.79
CA TRP A 318 -32.64 -14.93 7.18
C TRP A 318 -33.28 -13.55 7.34
N PHE A 319 -34.15 -13.47 8.31
CA PHE A 319 -35.00 -12.34 8.60
C PHE A 319 -34.72 -11.89 10.04
N ARG A 320 -34.46 -10.62 10.27
CA ARG A 320 -34.19 -10.05 11.58
C ARG A 320 -35.31 -9.09 11.94
N THR A 321 -35.92 -9.30 13.08
CA THR A 321 -36.97 -8.43 13.63
C THR A 321 -36.49 -7.81 14.94
N PRO A 322 -37.19 -6.78 15.46
CA PRO A 322 -37.07 -6.39 16.85
C PRO A 322 -37.14 -7.58 17.80
N GLU A 323 -36.46 -7.48 18.92
CA GLU A 323 -36.46 -8.54 19.93
C GLU A 323 -37.87 -8.85 20.45
N LYS A 324 -38.73 -7.81 20.50
CA LYS A 324 -40.15 -7.89 20.90
C LYS A 324 -40.99 -7.02 19.99
N VAL A 325 -42.16 -7.56 19.62
CA VAL A 325 -43.17 -6.82 18.87
C VAL A 325 -44.53 -7.01 19.53
N TYR A 326 -45.18 -5.91 19.94
CA TYR A 326 -46.52 -5.90 20.50
C TYR A 326 -47.52 -5.44 19.45
N ILE A 327 -48.48 -6.30 19.10
CA ILE A 327 -49.51 -6.04 18.08
C ILE A 327 -50.88 -6.33 18.64
N LYS A 328 -51.52 -5.34 19.25
CA LYS A 328 -52.91 -5.43 19.65
C LYS A 328 -53.39 -4.05 20.07
N ARG A 329 -54.67 -3.73 19.85
CA ARG A 329 -55.27 -2.52 20.40
C ARG A 329 -55.14 -2.50 21.94
N GLY A 330 -54.54 -1.45 22.51
CA GLY A 330 -54.32 -1.29 23.94
C GLY A 330 -53.05 -1.99 24.46
N CYS A 331 -52.17 -2.52 23.61
CA CYS A 331 -50.93 -3.19 24.06
C CYS A 331 -49.84 -2.21 24.52
N LEU A 332 -49.88 -0.92 24.12
CA LEU A 332 -48.83 0.04 24.42
C LEU A 332 -48.58 0.23 25.93
N PRO A 333 -49.57 0.45 26.78
CA PRO A 333 -49.36 0.52 28.24
C PRO A 333 -48.70 -0.77 28.82
N VAL A 334 -49.10 -1.92 28.30
CA VAL A 334 -48.52 -3.22 28.73
C VAL A 334 -47.06 -3.35 28.31
N ALA A 335 -46.74 -2.94 27.08
CA ALA A 335 -45.36 -2.92 26.59
C ALA A 335 -44.48 -1.98 27.43
N LEU A 336 -45.02 -0.80 27.79
CA LEU A 336 -44.30 0.18 28.61
C LEU A 336 -44.03 -0.34 30.04
N GLU A 337 -44.93 -1.16 30.63
CA GLU A 337 -44.69 -1.75 31.94
C GLU A 337 -43.45 -2.61 32.02
N GLU A 338 -43.02 -3.21 30.90
CA GLU A 338 -41.74 -3.97 30.86
C GLU A 338 -40.53 -3.10 31.17
N LEU A 339 -40.56 -1.81 30.79
CA LEU A 339 -39.45 -0.88 31.03
C LEU A 339 -39.09 -0.86 32.53
N LYS A 340 -40.09 -0.77 33.40
CA LYS A 340 -39.89 -0.77 34.84
C LYS A 340 -39.74 -2.19 35.42
N ASN A 341 -40.70 -3.07 35.13
CA ASN A 341 -40.87 -4.30 35.82
C ASN A 341 -39.87 -5.41 35.40
N VAL A 342 -39.42 -5.35 34.15
CA VAL A 342 -38.50 -6.36 33.57
C VAL A 342 -37.13 -5.78 33.32
N MET A 343 -37.03 -4.59 32.75
CA MET A 343 -35.76 -4.00 32.31
C MET A 343 -35.14 -3.01 33.32
N GLY A 344 -35.91 -2.59 34.34
CA GLY A 344 -35.45 -1.68 35.39
C GLY A 344 -35.06 -0.28 34.88
N LYS A 345 -35.65 0.19 33.75
CA LYS A 345 -35.35 1.48 33.14
C LYS A 345 -35.92 2.61 34.02
N LYS A 346 -35.20 3.73 34.09
CA LYS A 346 -35.51 4.86 34.99
C LYS A 346 -35.65 6.20 34.29
N ARG A 347 -35.06 6.34 33.10
CA ARG A 347 -34.97 7.59 32.38
C ARG A 347 -35.30 7.37 30.91
N VAL A 348 -36.39 7.92 30.45
CA VAL A 348 -36.89 7.76 29.08
C VAL A 348 -36.81 9.10 28.33
N PHE A 349 -36.22 9.06 27.14
CA PHE A 349 -36.26 10.20 26.23
C PHE A 349 -37.23 9.92 25.07
N ILE A 350 -38.21 10.77 24.86
CA ILE A 350 -39.22 10.58 23.82
C ILE A 350 -38.88 11.48 22.63
N VAL A 351 -38.90 10.91 21.43
CA VAL A 351 -38.72 11.66 20.16
C VAL A 351 -40.01 11.58 19.36
N THR A 352 -40.53 12.73 18.94
CA THR A 352 -41.79 12.83 18.18
C THR A 352 -41.79 14.08 17.29
N ASP A 353 -42.87 14.29 16.54
CA ASP A 353 -43.11 15.52 15.80
C ASP A 353 -44.03 16.47 16.56
N THR A 354 -44.03 17.75 16.17
CA THR A 354 -44.83 18.83 16.79
C THR A 354 -46.30 18.51 16.75
N PHE A 355 -46.85 17.99 15.64
CA PHE A 355 -48.25 17.68 15.49
C PHE A 355 -48.73 16.63 16.52
N LEU A 356 -48.01 15.54 16.66
CA LEU A 356 -48.35 14.48 17.62
C LEU A 356 -48.24 14.96 19.07
N TYR A 357 -47.27 15.79 19.37
CA TYR A 357 -47.06 16.36 20.69
C TYR A 357 -48.19 17.31 21.08
N GLU A 358 -48.47 18.32 20.25
CA GLU A 358 -49.48 19.34 20.52
C GLU A 358 -50.92 18.78 20.58
N ASN A 359 -51.21 17.76 19.78
CA ASN A 359 -52.50 17.10 19.77
C ASN A 359 -52.64 15.99 20.82
N GLY A 360 -51.63 15.81 21.68
CA GLY A 360 -51.70 14.91 22.83
C GLY A 360 -51.60 13.42 22.51
N TYR A 361 -51.17 13.05 21.32
CA TYR A 361 -50.99 11.62 20.97
C TYR A 361 -49.86 10.96 21.77
N THR A 362 -48.90 11.71 22.28
CA THR A 362 -47.81 11.22 23.14
C THR A 362 -48.25 10.98 24.58
N LYS A 363 -49.42 11.53 25.00
CA LYS A 363 -49.92 11.41 26.39
C LYS A 363 -50.07 9.97 26.86
N VAL A 364 -50.43 9.03 25.99
CA VAL A 364 -50.52 7.62 26.34
C VAL A 364 -49.19 7.09 26.85
N VAL A 365 -48.09 7.61 26.32
CA VAL A 365 -46.74 7.22 26.75
C VAL A 365 -46.35 7.98 28.01
N THR A 366 -46.46 9.31 28.03
CA THR A 366 -46.06 10.15 29.17
C THR A 366 -46.82 9.84 30.44
N ASP A 367 -48.17 9.74 30.37
CA ASP A 367 -49.04 9.43 31.51
C ASP A 367 -48.66 8.04 32.11
N LYS A 368 -48.32 7.07 31.26
CA LYS A 368 -47.89 5.75 31.72
C LYS A 368 -46.51 5.77 32.37
N LEU A 369 -45.60 6.58 31.85
CA LEU A 369 -44.28 6.77 32.45
C LEU A 369 -44.39 7.47 33.81
N ASP A 370 -45.25 8.47 33.93
CA ASP A 370 -45.56 9.16 35.19
C ASP A 370 -46.17 8.21 36.22
N GLU A 371 -47.17 7.40 35.83
CA GLU A 371 -47.75 6.36 36.69
C GLU A 371 -46.69 5.42 37.24
N MET A 372 -45.69 5.07 36.41
CA MET A 372 -44.60 4.19 36.79
C MET A 372 -43.48 4.92 37.57
N GLY A 373 -43.51 6.24 37.69
CA GLY A 373 -42.45 7.05 38.29
C GLY A 373 -41.13 7.00 37.52
N ILE A 374 -41.20 6.88 36.18
CA ILE A 374 -40.06 6.95 35.28
C ILE A 374 -39.87 8.40 34.83
N VAL A 375 -38.70 8.97 35.04
CA VAL A 375 -38.37 10.33 34.63
C VAL A 375 -38.28 10.36 33.11
N HIS A 376 -38.94 11.39 32.50
CA HIS A 376 -38.90 11.50 31.05
C HIS A 376 -38.75 12.94 30.56
N GLU A 377 -38.21 13.10 29.35
CA GLU A 377 -38.17 14.31 28.57
C GLU A 377 -38.64 14.03 27.15
N THR A 378 -39.18 15.06 26.46
CA THR A 378 -39.67 14.90 25.10
C THR A 378 -39.07 15.94 24.18
N PHE A 379 -38.48 15.44 23.08
CA PHE A 379 -38.10 16.24 21.92
C PHE A 379 -39.19 16.09 20.86
N PHE A 380 -39.80 17.19 20.47
CA PHE A 380 -40.97 17.19 19.57
C PHE A 380 -40.79 18.04 18.30
N ASP A 381 -39.58 18.52 18.03
CA ASP A 381 -39.28 19.37 16.88
C ASP A 381 -38.75 18.60 15.67
N VAL A 382 -39.34 17.41 15.42
CA VAL A 382 -38.98 16.63 14.23
C VAL A 382 -39.88 17.04 13.06
N ALA A 383 -39.30 17.70 12.07
CA ALA A 383 -40.00 18.05 10.82
C ALA A 383 -40.15 16.84 9.87
N PRO A 384 -41.14 16.89 8.95
CA PRO A 384 -41.11 15.98 7.79
C PRO A 384 -39.80 16.09 7.05
N ASP A 385 -39.23 14.96 6.59
CA ASP A 385 -37.88 14.90 6.01
C ASP A 385 -36.81 15.42 6.99
N PRO A 386 -36.54 14.68 8.09
CA PRO A 386 -35.69 15.17 9.17
C PRO A 386 -34.28 15.50 8.69
N THR A 387 -33.73 16.60 9.24
CA THR A 387 -32.40 17.08 8.87
C THR A 387 -31.32 16.59 9.85
N LEU A 388 -30.08 16.60 9.38
CA LEU A 388 -28.94 16.28 10.21
C LEU A 388 -28.77 17.28 11.38
N ALA A 389 -29.10 18.55 11.17
CA ALA A 389 -29.13 19.57 12.23
C ALA A 389 -30.14 19.21 13.32
N CYS A 390 -31.38 18.83 12.96
CA CYS A 390 -32.40 18.37 13.90
C CYS A 390 -31.88 17.15 14.72
N ALA A 391 -31.26 16.17 14.07
CA ALA A 391 -30.72 15.01 14.77
C ALA A 391 -29.56 15.37 15.72
N ARG A 392 -28.71 16.30 15.35
CA ARG A 392 -27.63 16.81 16.23
C ARG A 392 -28.17 17.56 17.44
N GLU A 393 -29.22 18.33 17.28
CA GLU A 393 -29.84 19.04 18.38
C GLU A 393 -30.54 18.08 19.36
N GLY A 394 -31.31 17.14 18.86
CA GLY A 394 -31.89 16.09 19.68
C GLY A 394 -30.88 15.26 20.41
N ALA A 395 -29.76 14.90 19.74
CA ALA A 395 -28.67 14.17 20.35
C ALA A 395 -27.98 14.92 21.51
N LYS A 396 -27.85 16.26 21.43
CA LYS A 396 -27.35 17.09 22.53
C LYS A 396 -28.28 17.05 23.75
N LEU A 397 -29.59 17.12 23.52
CA LEU A 397 -30.56 17.03 24.60
C LEU A 397 -30.58 15.64 25.22
N ILE A 398 -30.50 14.59 24.42
CA ILE A 398 -30.33 13.20 24.89
C ILE A 398 -29.07 13.06 25.74
N ASP A 399 -27.96 13.63 25.30
CA ASP A 399 -26.69 13.55 26.05
C ASP A 399 -26.78 14.35 27.38
N ALA A 400 -27.45 15.46 27.41
CA ALA A 400 -27.69 16.22 28.65
C ALA A 400 -28.63 15.47 29.61
N PHE A 401 -29.68 14.83 29.12
CA PHE A 401 -30.64 14.08 29.90
C PHE A 401 -30.13 12.71 30.36
N LYS A 402 -29.23 12.05 29.61
CA LYS A 402 -28.66 10.72 29.92
C LYS A 402 -29.74 9.64 30.10
N PRO A 403 -30.57 9.36 29.10
CA PRO A 403 -31.58 8.31 29.20
C PRO A 403 -30.98 6.91 29.15
N ASP A 404 -31.67 5.94 29.75
CA ASP A 404 -31.42 4.51 29.59
C ASP A 404 -32.43 3.84 28.64
N CYS A 405 -33.37 4.61 28.09
CA CYS A 405 -34.30 4.21 27.04
C CYS A 405 -34.67 5.39 26.18
N ILE A 406 -34.78 5.20 24.86
CA ILE A 406 -35.30 6.16 23.89
C ILE A 406 -36.55 5.57 23.26
N ILE A 407 -37.66 6.35 23.23
CA ILE A 407 -38.92 5.95 22.60
C ILE A 407 -39.21 6.92 21.44
N ALA A 408 -39.23 6.40 20.22
CA ALA A 408 -39.68 7.14 19.05
C ALA A 408 -41.19 6.94 18.87
N VAL A 409 -41.96 8.01 18.91
CA VAL A 409 -43.43 8.00 18.68
C VAL A 409 -43.72 8.80 17.42
N GLY A 410 -44.16 8.14 16.34
CA GLY A 410 -44.48 8.88 15.12
C GLY A 410 -44.46 8.07 13.85
N GLY A 411 -44.38 8.77 12.73
CA GLY A 411 -44.17 8.19 11.42
C GLY A 411 -42.66 7.92 11.14
N GLY A 412 -42.35 7.60 9.90
CA GLY A 412 -40.98 7.34 9.48
C GLY A 412 -39.98 8.44 9.86
N SER A 413 -40.35 9.70 9.67
CA SER A 413 -39.52 10.87 9.99
C SER A 413 -39.10 10.92 11.47
N ALA A 414 -40.04 10.75 12.39
CA ALA A 414 -39.73 10.74 13.83
C ALA A 414 -38.87 9.55 14.23
N MET A 415 -39.15 8.35 13.68
CA MET A 415 -38.40 7.14 13.97
C MET A 415 -36.98 7.20 13.37
N ASP A 416 -36.83 7.69 12.15
CA ASP A 416 -35.54 7.81 11.49
C ASP A 416 -34.63 8.86 12.18
N ALA A 417 -35.20 10.03 12.53
CA ALA A 417 -34.48 11.02 13.33
C ALA A 417 -34.04 10.46 14.68
N ALA A 418 -34.93 9.74 15.37
CA ALA A 418 -34.63 9.13 16.67
C ALA A 418 -33.49 8.08 16.57
N LYS A 419 -33.48 7.25 15.52
CA LYS A 419 -32.39 6.30 15.27
C LYS A 419 -31.04 7.00 15.10
N ILE A 420 -30.99 8.10 14.34
CA ILE A 420 -29.75 8.86 14.15
C ILE A 420 -29.34 9.53 15.47
N MET A 421 -30.28 10.12 16.22
CA MET A 421 -30.00 10.67 17.55
C MET A 421 -29.46 9.61 18.51
N TRP A 422 -30.01 8.40 18.46
CA TRP A 422 -29.56 7.26 19.25
C TRP A 422 -28.11 6.88 18.92
N VAL A 423 -27.75 6.80 17.63
CA VAL A 423 -26.36 6.56 17.21
C VAL A 423 -25.42 7.64 17.75
N MET A 424 -25.77 8.92 17.56
CA MET A 424 -24.95 10.04 18.03
C MET A 424 -24.80 10.07 19.55
N TYR A 425 -25.79 9.62 20.29
CA TYR A 425 -25.74 9.50 21.75
C TYR A 425 -24.85 8.35 22.21
N GLU A 426 -24.99 7.17 21.59
CA GLU A 426 -24.19 6.01 21.97
C GLU A 426 -22.74 6.14 21.54
N HIS A 427 -22.49 6.72 20.35
CA HIS A 427 -21.20 6.80 19.68
C HIS A 427 -20.88 8.21 19.18
N PRO A 428 -20.67 9.17 20.10
CA PRO A 428 -20.40 10.57 19.73
C PRO A 428 -19.06 10.76 19.00
N GLU A 429 -18.18 9.76 19.05
CA GLU A 429 -16.89 9.73 18.36
C GLU A 429 -16.98 9.47 16.85
N ILE A 430 -18.14 9.01 16.36
CA ILE A 430 -18.28 8.59 14.98
C ILE A 430 -18.65 9.75 14.07
N ASP A 431 -17.94 9.87 12.95
CA ASP A 431 -18.32 10.79 11.88
C ASP A 431 -19.56 10.26 11.14
N PHE A 432 -20.58 11.09 11.04
CA PHE A 432 -21.81 10.78 10.30
C PHE A 432 -21.52 10.39 8.85
N LEU A 433 -20.56 11.06 8.18
CA LEU A 433 -20.24 10.79 6.79
C LEU A 433 -19.66 9.39 6.57
N ASP A 434 -18.98 8.84 7.57
CA ASP A 434 -18.48 7.47 7.52
C ASP A 434 -19.61 6.43 7.55
N MET A 435 -20.68 6.70 8.30
CA MET A 435 -21.87 5.86 8.34
C MET A 435 -22.74 6.03 7.08
N ALA A 436 -22.81 7.25 6.57
CA ALA A 436 -23.69 7.65 5.46
C ALA A 436 -23.10 7.42 4.07
N MET A 437 -22.13 6.50 3.94
CA MET A 437 -21.47 6.21 2.67
C MET A 437 -22.45 5.72 1.60
N ARG A 438 -22.32 6.28 0.40
CA ARG A 438 -23.09 5.83 -0.75
C ARG A 438 -22.79 4.36 -1.06
N PHE A 439 -23.77 3.66 -1.58
CA PHE A 439 -23.63 2.23 -1.94
C PHE A 439 -22.40 1.93 -2.80
N MET A 440 -22.00 2.83 -3.70
CA MET A 440 -20.84 2.71 -4.57
C MET A 440 -19.53 3.16 -3.94
N ASP A 441 -19.53 3.71 -2.70
CA ASP A 441 -18.30 4.13 -2.04
C ASP A 441 -17.49 2.90 -1.58
N ILE A 442 -16.25 2.82 -2.03
CA ILE A 442 -15.37 1.69 -1.71
C ILE A 442 -15.10 1.56 -0.20
N ARG A 443 -15.14 2.67 0.55
CA ARG A 443 -14.93 2.70 2.01
C ARG A 443 -16.02 1.92 2.74
N LYS A 444 -17.23 1.82 2.19
CA LYS A 444 -18.33 1.04 2.74
C LYS A 444 -17.99 -0.43 2.97
N ARG A 445 -16.99 -0.96 2.26
CA ARG A 445 -16.54 -2.34 2.39
C ARG A 445 -15.69 -2.61 3.63
N VAL A 446 -15.14 -1.56 4.23
CA VAL A 446 -14.24 -1.66 5.39
C VAL A 446 -14.82 -1.01 6.64
N TYR A 447 -15.90 -0.23 6.51
CA TYR A 447 -16.58 0.37 7.64
C TYR A 447 -17.40 -0.68 8.40
N THR A 448 -17.20 -0.75 9.71
CA THR A 448 -18.01 -1.58 10.62
C THR A 448 -18.92 -0.66 11.41
N PHE A 449 -20.25 -0.87 11.29
CA PHE A 449 -21.22 -0.11 12.07
C PHE A 449 -21.04 -0.44 13.57
N PRO A 450 -21.13 0.54 14.47
CA PRO A 450 -20.96 0.32 15.89
C PRO A 450 -22.11 -0.51 16.48
N LYS A 451 -21.84 -1.22 17.54
CA LYS A 451 -22.85 -1.98 18.28
C LYS A 451 -23.75 -1.03 19.05
N MET A 452 -25.07 -1.21 18.90
CA MET A 452 -26.08 -0.33 19.48
C MET A 452 -26.84 -0.97 20.64
N GLY A 453 -27.35 -0.12 21.55
CA GLY A 453 -28.19 -0.54 22.66
C GLY A 453 -27.45 -0.77 23.97
N GLU A 454 -26.22 -0.30 24.10
CA GLU A 454 -25.43 -0.43 25.35
C GLU A 454 -25.77 0.69 26.36
N LYS A 455 -25.98 1.95 25.89
CA LYS A 455 -26.36 3.06 26.76
C LYS A 455 -27.89 3.17 26.90
N ALA A 456 -28.63 3.04 25.80
CA ALA A 456 -30.07 3.21 25.79
C ALA A 456 -30.79 2.15 24.97
N TYR A 457 -31.84 1.56 25.54
CA TYR A 457 -32.76 0.67 24.84
C TYR A 457 -33.64 1.47 23.88
N PHE A 458 -33.82 1.03 22.64
CA PHE A 458 -34.56 1.76 21.64
C PHE A 458 -35.93 1.12 21.33
N ILE A 459 -36.99 1.91 21.45
CA ILE A 459 -38.37 1.49 21.19
C ILE A 459 -38.97 2.35 20.08
N ALA A 460 -39.66 1.73 19.12
CA ALA A 460 -40.39 2.41 18.09
C ALA A 460 -41.91 2.19 18.24
N VAL A 461 -42.65 3.28 18.27
CA VAL A 461 -44.13 3.29 18.36
C VAL A 461 -44.68 3.96 17.11
N PRO A 462 -45.05 3.22 16.06
CA PRO A 462 -45.52 3.79 14.79
C PRO A 462 -46.92 4.36 14.92
N THR A 463 -47.12 5.55 14.30
CA THR A 463 -48.42 6.21 14.15
C THR A 463 -48.90 6.24 12.70
N SER A 464 -48.07 5.85 11.75
CA SER A 464 -48.34 5.78 10.32
C SER A 464 -48.04 4.37 9.78
N ALA A 465 -48.95 3.83 9.00
CA ALA A 465 -48.76 2.59 8.31
C ALA A 465 -47.92 2.78 7.02
N GLY A 466 -47.02 1.84 6.73
CA GLY A 466 -46.33 1.74 5.43
C GLY A 466 -44.86 2.10 5.41
N THR A 467 -44.32 2.83 6.40
CA THR A 467 -42.91 3.19 6.44
C THR A 467 -42.01 2.00 6.83
N GLY A 468 -42.49 1.18 7.76
CA GLY A 468 -41.76 0.05 8.27
C GLY A 468 -40.54 0.41 9.14
N SER A 469 -40.33 1.71 9.44
CA SER A 469 -39.14 2.13 10.22
C SER A 469 -39.09 1.48 11.61
N GLU A 470 -40.24 1.09 12.16
CA GLU A 470 -40.33 0.36 13.43
C GLU A 470 -39.73 -1.05 13.41
N VAL A 471 -39.61 -1.68 12.22
CA VAL A 471 -39.16 -3.06 12.05
C VAL A 471 -38.03 -3.19 11.01
N THR A 472 -37.47 -2.09 10.54
CA THR A 472 -36.40 -2.10 9.54
C THR A 472 -35.08 -1.54 10.05
N PRO A 473 -33.96 -2.01 9.48
CA PRO A 473 -32.62 -1.52 9.81
C PRO A 473 -32.25 -0.22 9.08
N PHE A 474 -33.22 0.55 8.65
CA PHE A 474 -33.01 1.77 7.86
C PHE A 474 -33.32 3.02 8.67
N ALA A 475 -32.62 4.12 8.35
CA ALA A 475 -32.94 5.48 8.73
C ALA A 475 -32.53 6.42 7.60
N VAL A 476 -33.42 7.34 7.20
CA VAL A 476 -33.15 8.32 6.15
C VAL A 476 -33.08 9.71 6.77
N ILE A 477 -32.01 10.44 6.47
CA ILE A 477 -31.80 11.79 6.96
C ILE A 477 -31.31 12.71 5.85
N THR A 478 -31.71 13.98 5.89
CA THR A 478 -31.29 14.98 4.91
C THR A 478 -30.18 15.85 5.47
N ASP A 479 -29.08 15.98 4.73
CA ASP A 479 -28.09 17.01 4.99
C ASP A 479 -28.61 18.34 4.38
N GLU A 480 -29.00 19.26 5.23
CA GLU A 480 -29.55 20.53 4.83
C GLU A 480 -28.56 21.44 4.09
N THR A 481 -27.27 21.22 4.25
CA THR A 481 -26.21 22.02 3.59
C THR A 481 -26.06 21.65 2.12
N THR A 482 -26.29 20.39 1.80
CA THR A 482 -26.15 19.84 0.44
C THR A 482 -27.50 19.51 -0.20
N GLY A 483 -28.58 19.46 0.58
CA GLY A 483 -29.89 18.97 0.15
C GLY A 483 -29.93 17.46 -0.14
N GLN A 484 -28.90 16.74 0.22
CA GLN A 484 -28.77 15.32 -0.09
C GLN A 484 -29.41 14.46 1.00
N LYS A 485 -30.20 13.46 0.58
CA LYS A 485 -30.72 12.41 1.46
C LYS A 485 -29.73 11.26 1.60
N TYR A 486 -29.47 10.85 2.82
CA TYR A 486 -28.60 9.74 3.17
C TYR A 486 -29.42 8.61 3.79
N PRO A 487 -29.58 7.49 3.09
CA PRO A 487 -30.13 6.27 3.67
C PRO A 487 -29.02 5.52 4.43
N LEU A 488 -29.12 5.50 5.76
CA LEU A 488 -28.30 4.61 6.58
C LEU A 488 -28.98 3.24 6.63
N ALA A 489 -28.19 2.18 6.53
CA ALA A 489 -28.68 0.81 6.51
C ALA A 489 -27.72 -0.11 7.26
N ASP A 490 -28.08 -0.45 8.49
CA ASP A 490 -27.40 -1.46 9.28
C ASP A 490 -28.35 -2.11 10.29
N TYR A 491 -28.16 -3.40 10.58
CA TYR A 491 -29.03 -4.12 11.51
C TYR A 491 -28.93 -3.62 12.96
N GLU A 492 -27.87 -2.90 13.30
CA GLU A 492 -27.76 -2.25 14.61
C GLU A 492 -28.76 -1.10 14.78
N LEU A 493 -29.29 -0.52 13.69
CA LEU A 493 -30.37 0.47 13.71
C LEU A 493 -31.76 -0.14 13.92
N LEU A 494 -31.89 -1.45 13.95
CA LEU A 494 -33.17 -2.10 14.19
C LEU A 494 -33.64 -1.79 15.62
N PRO A 495 -34.88 -1.27 15.81
CA PRO A 495 -35.44 -1.08 17.14
C PRO A 495 -35.41 -2.39 17.95
N LYS A 496 -35.25 -2.26 19.25
CA LYS A 496 -35.25 -3.43 20.14
C LYS A 496 -36.67 -3.88 20.49
N MET A 497 -37.64 -2.91 20.46
CA MET A 497 -39.06 -3.18 20.66
C MET A 497 -39.90 -2.29 19.75
#